data_e7d4a6208ccc884e6d2a86ea88e438cb
#
_entry.id   e7d4a6208ccc884e6d2a86ea88e438cb
#
_cell.length_a   1.000
_cell.length_b   1.000
_cell.length_c   1.000
_cell.angle_alpha   90.00
_cell.angle_beta   90.00
_cell.angle_gamma   90.00
#
_symmetry.space_group_name_H-M   'P 1'
#
loop_
_entity.id
_entity.type
_entity.pdbx_description
1 polymer ?
#
loop_
_entity_poly.entity_id
_entity_poly.type
_entity_poly.pdbx_seq_one_letter_code
_entity_poly.pdbx_strand_id
1 'polypeptide(L)'
;AMPGGCTHFSVMLTNYLAGYLRRKAILLEVNGSGDLEKLEHVCTGQVGQKNPFRILDADYYKHVGPEDVKEVLQRGYDDIVIDFGSVKDGENGLYWRCDKKFLVGSFTEWQQESFREFEMEQRAKQKKSWQSLAVFGSEETRREFSRRFRINAERIPFSADAFSVTKECGEFFQRIL
;
A
#
# COMPACT_ATOMS: atom_id res chain seq x y z
N ALA A 1 8.90 -4.62 -8.07
CA ALA A 1 7.56 -4.17 -7.74
C ALA A 1 6.83 -3.79 -9.03
N MET A 2 5.56 -4.11 -9.10
CA MET A 2 4.73 -3.67 -10.23
C MET A 2 4.45 -2.18 -10.14
N PRO A 3 4.52 -1.45 -11.25
CA PRO A 3 3.92 -0.13 -11.31
C PRO A 3 2.43 -0.24 -10.98
N GLY A 4 1.95 0.49 -9.99
CA GLY A 4 0.53 0.67 -9.69
C GLY A 4 -0.12 -0.22 -8.63
N GLY A 5 0.41 -1.38 -8.31
CA GLY A 5 -0.21 -2.28 -7.32
C GLY A 5 -0.11 -1.76 -5.88
N CYS A 6 1.02 -1.20 -5.51
CA CYS A 6 1.26 -0.66 -4.18
C CYS A 6 0.41 0.59 -3.93
N THR A 7 0.44 1.55 -4.84
CA THR A 7 -0.35 2.79 -4.71
C THR A 7 -1.84 2.51 -4.69
N HIS A 8 -2.34 1.62 -5.58
CA HIS A 8 -3.74 1.23 -5.57
C HIS A 8 -4.16 0.60 -4.24
N PHE A 9 -3.36 -0.32 -3.71
CA PHE A 9 -3.59 -0.92 -2.39
C PHE A 9 -3.56 0.13 -1.26
N SER A 10 -2.61 1.06 -1.30
CA SER A 10 -2.48 2.12 -0.29
C SER A 10 -3.68 3.05 -0.29
N VAL A 11 -4.22 3.41 -1.47
CA VAL A 11 -5.46 4.18 -1.61
C VAL A 11 -6.65 3.40 -1.06
N MET A 12 -6.80 2.11 -1.41
CA MET A 12 -7.88 1.26 -0.87
C MET A 12 -7.82 1.17 0.65
N LEU A 13 -6.64 0.94 1.22
CA LEU A 13 -6.44 0.84 2.67
C LEU A 13 -6.79 2.16 3.37
N THR A 14 -6.35 3.29 2.81
CA THR A 14 -6.64 4.61 3.39
C THR A 14 -8.14 4.90 3.38
N ASN A 15 -8.84 4.56 2.29
CA ASN A 15 -10.30 4.73 2.23
C ASN A 15 -11.06 3.75 3.14
N TYR A 16 -10.54 2.55 3.35
CA TYR A 16 -11.10 1.64 4.36
C TYR A 16 -10.99 2.26 5.76
N LEU A 17 -9.82 2.77 6.14
CA LEU A 17 -9.59 3.39 7.45
C LEU A 17 -10.46 4.65 7.64
N ALA A 18 -10.46 5.55 6.66
CA ALA A 18 -11.16 6.82 6.75
C ALA A 18 -12.69 6.67 6.55
N GLY A 19 -13.10 6.03 5.47
CA GLY A 19 -14.51 5.95 5.08
C GLY A 19 -15.29 4.85 5.81
N TYR A 20 -14.72 3.65 5.95
CA TYR A 20 -15.40 2.52 6.57
C TYR A 20 -15.25 2.51 8.09
N LEU A 21 -14.03 2.67 8.62
CA LEU A 21 -13.78 2.69 10.07
C LEU A 21 -13.99 4.08 10.70
N ARG A 22 -14.22 5.12 9.92
CA ARG A 22 -14.41 6.50 10.38
C ARG A 22 -13.24 7.05 11.20
N ARG A 23 -12.04 6.65 10.88
CA ARG A 23 -10.81 7.11 11.51
C ARG A 23 -10.20 8.27 10.73
N LYS A 24 -9.46 9.14 11.40
CA LYS A 24 -8.72 10.20 10.73
C LYS A 24 -7.47 9.61 10.08
N ALA A 25 -7.53 9.35 8.77
CA ALA A 25 -6.46 8.68 8.03
C ALA A 25 -5.87 9.57 6.93
N ILE A 26 -4.56 9.38 6.71
CA ILE A 26 -3.80 10.07 5.65
C ILE A 26 -2.91 9.07 4.89
N LEU A 27 -2.78 9.27 3.58
CA LEU A 27 -1.82 8.57 2.73
C LEU A 27 -0.64 9.49 2.38
N LEU A 28 0.57 9.02 2.66
CA LEU A 28 1.82 9.69 2.31
C LEU A 28 2.50 9.01 1.13
N GLU A 29 2.81 9.75 0.06
CA GLU A 29 3.63 9.29 -1.05
C GLU A 29 5.09 9.67 -0.79
N VAL A 30 5.91 8.71 -0.34
CA VAL A 30 7.34 8.91 -0.09
C VAL A 30 8.22 8.36 -1.22
N ASN A 31 7.59 7.95 -2.31
CA ASN A 31 8.23 7.52 -3.54
C ASN A 31 8.16 8.62 -4.60
N GLY A 32 8.98 8.53 -5.63
CA GLY A 32 9.04 9.52 -6.70
C GLY A 32 8.08 9.28 -7.87
N SER A 33 6.99 8.49 -7.69
CA SER A 33 6.10 8.12 -8.81
C SER A 33 5.22 9.26 -9.30
N GLY A 34 4.85 10.19 -8.41
CA GLY A 34 3.89 11.26 -8.68
C GLY A 34 2.47 10.75 -8.93
N ASP A 35 2.13 9.57 -8.40
CA ASP A 35 0.81 8.99 -8.62
C ASP A 35 -0.28 9.72 -7.84
N LEU A 36 0.03 10.27 -6.66
CA LEU A 36 -0.92 11.10 -5.92
C LEU A 36 -1.19 12.45 -6.59
N GLU A 37 -0.24 13.00 -7.34
CA GLU A 37 -0.48 14.21 -8.13
C GLU A 37 -1.45 13.93 -9.29
N LYS A 38 -1.29 12.79 -9.98
CA LYS A 38 -2.22 12.32 -11.01
C LYS A 38 -3.61 12.07 -10.43
N LEU A 39 -3.65 11.47 -9.24
CA LEU A 39 -4.88 11.21 -8.50
C LEU A 39 -5.62 12.50 -8.15
N GLU A 40 -4.90 13.50 -7.62
CA GLU A 40 -5.44 14.84 -7.36
C GLU A 40 -6.10 15.42 -8.60
N HIS A 41 -5.36 15.44 -9.72
CA HIS A 41 -5.85 15.99 -10.98
C HIS A 41 -7.14 15.32 -11.44
N VAL A 42 -7.19 14.00 -11.45
CA VAL A 42 -8.35 13.22 -11.91
C VAL A 42 -9.57 13.40 -11.00
N CYS A 43 -9.37 13.41 -9.69
CA CYS A 43 -10.48 13.45 -8.74
C CYS A 43 -10.99 14.87 -8.44
N THR A 44 -10.13 15.89 -8.52
CA THR A 44 -10.50 17.26 -8.13
C THR A 44 -10.58 18.22 -9.31
N GLY A 45 -10.05 17.84 -10.47
CA GLY A 45 -9.89 18.72 -11.64
C GLY A 45 -8.84 19.82 -11.45
N GLN A 46 -8.10 19.80 -10.36
CA GLN A 46 -7.09 20.79 -10.01
C GLN A 46 -5.70 20.16 -9.98
N VAL A 47 -4.68 20.97 -10.20
CA VAL A 47 -3.28 20.55 -10.11
C VAL A 47 -2.57 21.47 -9.14
N GLY A 48 -1.70 20.91 -8.30
CA GLY A 48 -0.85 21.72 -7.45
C GLY A 48 -1.52 22.29 -6.21
N GLN A 49 -2.58 21.66 -5.70
CA GLN A 49 -3.11 22.02 -4.39
C GLN A 49 -2.05 21.89 -3.30
N LYS A 50 -2.22 22.63 -2.22
CA LYS A 50 -1.36 22.51 -1.05
C LYS A 50 -1.57 21.16 -0.38
N ASN A 51 -0.49 20.58 0.11
CA ASN A 51 -0.54 19.38 0.94
C ASN A 51 -1.05 19.68 2.37
N PRO A 52 -1.80 18.76 2.96
CA PRO A 52 -2.47 17.65 2.30
C PRO A 52 -3.69 18.12 1.50
N PHE A 53 -4.07 17.39 0.46
CA PHE A 53 -5.36 17.52 -0.21
C PHE A 53 -6.31 16.42 0.21
N ARG A 54 -7.62 16.61 0.01
CA ARG A 54 -8.65 15.69 0.48
C ARG A 54 -9.47 15.13 -0.68
N ILE A 55 -9.68 13.80 -0.65
CA ILE A 55 -10.64 13.11 -1.50
C ILE A 55 -11.54 12.28 -0.59
N LEU A 56 -12.86 12.48 -0.66
CA LEU A 56 -13.83 11.86 0.23
C LEU A 56 -13.48 12.11 1.71
N ASP A 57 -13.32 11.06 2.49
CA ASP A 57 -13.05 11.11 3.93
C ASP A 57 -11.55 11.04 4.28
N ALA A 58 -10.68 10.85 3.30
CA ALA A 58 -9.24 10.64 3.47
C ALA A 58 -8.41 11.85 3.03
N ASP A 59 -7.30 12.07 3.72
CA ASP A 59 -6.29 13.05 3.36
C ASP A 59 -5.13 12.37 2.61
N TYR A 60 -4.52 13.12 1.68
CA TYR A 60 -3.43 12.65 0.81
C TYR A 60 -2.31 13.67 0.78
N TYR A 61 -1.09 13.20 0.92
CA TYR A 61 0.10 14.06 0.92
C TYR A 61 1.08 13.55 -0.14
N LYS A 62 1.28 14.32 -1.20
CA LYS A 62 2.16 14.01 -2.33
C LYS A 62 3.58 14.52 -2.10
N HIS A 63 4.57 13.86 -2.70
CA HIS A 63 5.99 14.27 -2.69
C HIS A 63 6.54 14.49 -1.26
N VAL A 64 6.32 13.53 -0.38
CA VAL A 64 6.65 13.65 1.05
C VAL A 64 8.14 13.51 1.29
N GLY A 65 8.73 14.52 1.92
CA GLY A 65 10.09 14.47 2.44
C GLY A 65 10.16 14.05 3.92
N PRO A 66 11.38 13.85 4.46
CA PRO A 66 11.56 13.43 5.86
C PRO A 66 10.97 14.39 6.90
N GLU A 67 11.00 15.70 6.62
CA GLU A 67 10.46 16.72 7.55
C GLU A 67 8.93 16.73 7.53
N ASP A 68 8.32 16.50 6.36
CA ASP A 68 6.86 16.40 6.22
C ASP A 68 6.30 15.24 7.05
N VAL A 69 7.01 14.10 7.10
CA VAL A 69 6.61 12.95 7.93
C VAL A 69 6.54 13.35 9.41
N LYS A 70 7.52 14.10 9.90
CA LYS A 70 7.51 14.59 11.29
C LYS A 70 6.33 15.51 11.57
N GLU A 71 6.03 16.39 10.63
CA GLU A 71 4.89 17.29 10.74
C GLU A 71 3.55 16.51 10.78
N VAL A 72 3.38 15.52 9.88
CA VAL A 72 2.16 14.70 9.84
C VAL A 72 1.98 13.90 11.12
N LEU A 73 3.05 13.36 11.71
CA LEU A 73 3.00 12.65 12.99
C LEU A 73 2.46 13.52 14.15
N GLN A 74 2.60 14.85 14.05
CA GLN A 74 2.11 15.81 15.06
C GLN A 74 0.66 16.27 14.81
N ARG A 75 0.09 15.99 13.62
CA ARG A 75 -1.26 16.45 13.25
C ARG A 75 -2.41 15.62 13.83
N GLY A 76 -2.12 14.58 14.61
CA GLY A 76 -3.12 13.77 15.30
C GLY A 76 -3.99 12.95 14.35
N TYR A 77 -3.39 12.30 13.35
CA TYR A 77 -4.02 11.25 12.58
C TYR A 77 -4.07 9.96 13.40
N ASP A 78 -5.17 9.22 13.28
CA ASP A 78 -5.31 7.90 13.90
C ASP A 78 -4.48 6.86 13.14
N ASP A 79 -4.43 7.00 11.81
CA ASP A 79 -3.70 6.11 10.91
C ASP A 79 -2.92 6.92 9.87
N ILE A 80 -1.68 6.51 9.66
CA ILE A 80 -0.81 7.05 8.61
C ILE A 80 -0.39 5.89 7.72
N VAL A 81 -0.92 5.86 6.50
CA VAL A 81 -0.52 4.92 5.46
C VAL A 81 0.64 5.53 4.69
N ILE A 82 1.69 4.75 4.44
CA ILE A 82 2.88 5.25 3.73
C ILE A 82 3.11 4.37 2.51
N ASP A 83 3.04 4.96 1.34
CA ASP A 83 3.39 4.33 0.06
C ASP A 83 4.88 4.54 -0.23
N PHE A 84 5.65 3.49 -0.04
CA PHE A 84 7.09 3.47 -0.36
C PHE A 84 7.37 3.14 -1.84
N GLY A 85 6.35 2.85 -2.62
CA GLY A 85 6.50 2.49 -4.02
C GLY A 85 7.28 1.20 -4.25
N SER A 86 8.27 1.27 -5.15
CA SER A 86 9.12 0.12 -5.45
C SER A 86 10.18 -0.08 -4.37
N VAL A 87 10.46 -1.32 -4.07
CA VAL A 87 11.43 -1.70 -3.03
C VAL A 87 12.87 -1.29 -3.33
N LYS A 88 13.20 -0.98 -4.56
CA LYS A 88 14.54 -0.45 -4.89
C LYS A 88 14.83 0.88 -4.16
N ASP A 89 13.78 1.58 -3.77
CA ASP A 89 13.85 2.81 -2.99
C ASP A 89 13.84 2.54 -1.47
N GLY A 90 13.74 1.29 -1.06
CA GLY A 90 13.31 0.85 0.28
C GLY A 90 14.40 0.58 1.30
N GLU A 91 15.62 1.14 1.19
CA GLU A 91 16.53 1.21 2.35
C GLU A 91 16.12 2.34 3.33
N ASN A 92 14.88 2.75 3.24
CA ASN A 92 14.36 3.82 4.07
C ASN A 92 14.11 3.30 5.51
N GLY A 93 14.86 3.81 6.47
CA GLY A 93 14.69 3.51 7.88
C GLY A 93 13.27 3.71 8.41
N LEU A 94 12.47 4.55 7.74
CA LEU A 94 11.05 4.79 8.04
C LEU A 94 10.19 3.53 7.87
N TYR A 95 10.41 2.74 6.81
CA TYR A 95 9.69 1.48 6.59
C TYR A 95 9.79 0.53 7.79
N TRP A 96 10.97 0.44 8.38
CA TRP A 96 11.20 -0.46 9.53
C TRP A 96 10.57 0.05 10.82
N ARG A 97 10.21 1.31 10.88
CA ARG A 97 9.56 1.95 12.03
C ARG A 97 8.03 1.86 11.98
N CYS A 98 7.45 1.48 10.85
CA CYS A 98 6.02 1.26 10.74
C CYS A 98 5.57 0.09 11.63
N ASP A 99 4.40 0.20 12.24
CA ASP A 99 3.81 -0.85 13.08
C ASP A 99 3.42 -2.06 12.25
N LYS A 100 2.78 -1.82 11.13
CA LYS A 100 2.42 -2.84 10.12
C LYS A 100 3.14 -2.58 8.82
N LYS A 101 3.55 -3.66 8.16
CA LYS A 101 4.31 -3.63 6.92
C LYS A 101 3.72 -4.60 5.94
N PHE A 102 3.46 -4.12 4.75
CA PHE A 102 2.93 -4.91 3.65
C PHE A 102 3.91 -4.93 2.50
N LEU A 103 4.13 -6.12 1.95
CA LEU A 103 4.83 -6.32 0.70
C LEU A 103 3.81 -6.73 -0.36
N VAL A 104 3.61 -5.86 -1.32
CA VAL A 104 2.64 -6.11 -2.41
C VAL A 104 3.37 -6.65 -3.64
N GLY A 105 3.05 -7.87 -4.01
CA GLY A 105 3.53 -8.54 -5.21
C GLY A 105 2.39 -8.88 -6.17
N SER A 106 2.66 -9.81 -7.09
CA SER A 106 1.67 -10.31 -8.04
C SER A 106 1.79 -11.81 -8.23
N PHE A 107 0.64 -12.45 -8.45
CA PHE A 107 0.59 -13.87 -8.81
C PHE A 107 0.58 -14.12 -10.32
N THR A 108 0.75 -13.07 -11.17
CA THR A 108 0.91 -13.31 -12.61
C THR A 108 2.19 -14.09 -12.88
N GLU A 109 2.16 -14.97 -13.88
CA GLU A 109 3.21 -15.95 -14.17
C GLU A 109 4.59 -15.30 -14.35
N TRP A 110 4.65 -14.17 -15.03
CA TRP A 110 5.89 -13.44 -15.29
C TRP A 110 6.41 -12.60 -14.10
N GLN A 111 5.64 -12.51 -13.01
CA GLN A 111 6.01 -11.70 -11.83
C GLN A 111 6.21 -12.52 -10.57
N GLN A 112 5.72 -13.76 -10.54
CA GLN A 112 5.87 -14.65 -9.39
C GLN A 112 7.32 -14.84 -8.97
N GLU A 113 8.22 -14.96 -9.95
CA GLU A 113 9.64 -15.18 -9.66
C GLU A 113 10.27 -13.95 -9.00
N SER A 114 10.04 -12.76 -9.52
CA SER A 114 10.54 -11.52 -8.92
C SER A 114 9.96 -11.29 -7.51
N PHE A 115 8.70 -11.64 -7.30
CA PHE A 115 8.09 -11.57 -5.98
C PHE A 115 8.75 -12.55 -5.00
N ARG A 116 8.97 -13.79 -5.43
CA ARG A 116 9.66 -14.82 -4.66
C ARG A 116 11.09 -14.39 -4.31
N GLU A 117 11.86 -13.95 -5.29
CA GLU A 117 13.25 -13.52 -5.10
C GLU A 117 13.35 -12.42 -4.05
N PHE A 118 12.49 -11.43 -4.17
CA PHE A 118 12.45 -10.35 -3.20
C PHE A 118 12.09 -10.83 -1.79
N GLU A 119 11.07 -11.66 -1.65
CA GLU A 119 10.68 -12.25 -0.36
C GLU A 119 11.84 -13.02 0.28
N MET A 120 12.54 -13.84 -0.50
CA MET A 120 13.67 -14.61 -0.03
C MET A 120 14.85 -13.74 0.39
N GLU A 121 15.15 -12.70 -0.38
CA GLU A 121 16.20 -11.74 -0.06
C GLU A 121 15.94 -11.02 1.26
N GLN A 122 14.71 -10.53 1.45
CA GLN A 122 14.35 -9.83 2.68
C GLN A 122 14.35 -10.74 3.91
N ARG A 123 13.91 -11.99 3.76
CA ARG A 123 13.97 -13.00 4.83
C ARG A 123 15.41 -13.31 5.23
N ALA A 124 16.32 -13.43 4.26
CA ALA A 124 17.74 -13.68 4.52
C ALA A 124 18.40 -12.54 5.33
N LYS A 125 17.90 -11.30 5.21
CA LYS A 125 18.36 -10.15 5.98
C LYS A 125 17.84 -10.13 7.45
N GLN A 126 17.06 -11.12 7.87
CA GLN A 126 16.48 -11.27 9.23
C GLN A 126 15.75 -10.03 9.74
N LYS A 127 15.13 -9.27 8.84
CA LYS A 127 14.42 -8.06 9.21
C LYS A 127 12.99 -8.37 9.64
N LYS A 128 12.39 -7.44 10.40
CA LYS A 128 11.06 -7.59 11.02
C LYS A 128 10.01 -8.16 10.08
N SER A 129 9.04 -8.88 10.65
CA SER A 129 7.92 -9.47 9.94
C SER A 129 7.10 -8.43 9.16
N TRP A 130 6.78 -8.74 7.93
CA TRP A 130 5.80 -8.09 7.09
C TRP A 130 4.76 -9.09 6.65
N GLN A 131 3.63 -8.61 6.17
CA GLN A 131 2.63 -9.45 5.52
C GLN A 131 2.82 -9.37 4.01
N SER A 132 2.89 -10.53 3.37
CA SER A 132 3.01 -10.64 1.93
C SER A 132 1.62 -10.68 1.32
N LEU A 133 1.35 -9.76 0.43
CA LEU A 133 0.08 -9.60 -0.27
C LEU A 133 0.34 -9.69 -1.77
N ALA A 134 -0.63 -10.13 -2.54
CA ALA A 134 -0.51 -10.14 -3.99
C ALA A 134 -1.78 -9.70 -4.69
N VAL A 135 -1.60 -8.86 -5.70
CA VAL A 135 -2.62 -8.53 -6.68
C VAL A 135 -2.64 -9.60 -7.77
N PHE A 136 -3.74 -9.72 -8.47
CA PHE A 136 -3.98 -10.66 -9.58
C PHE A 136 -3.75 -12.14 -9.22
N GLY A 137 -4.43 -12.98 -9.92
CA GLY A 137 -4.41 -14.42 -9.71
C GLY A 137 -5.64 -14.94 -8.97
N SER A 138 -5.87 -16.23 -9.11
CA SER A 138 -6.95 -16.97 -8.45
C SER A 138 -6.52 -17.49 -7.08
N GLU A 139 -7.46 -18.00 -6.32
CA GLU A 139 -7.16 -18.70 -5.07
C GLU A 139 -6.35 -19.98 -5.31
N GLU A 140 -6.54 -20.60 -6.47
CA GLU A 140 -5.73 -21.76 -6.90
C GLU A 140 -4.28 -21.36 -7.14
N THR A 141 -4.04 -20.26 -7.88
CA THR A 141 -2.70 -19.68 -8.11
C THR A 141 -2.02 -19.34 -6.77
N ARG A 142 -2.75 -18.75 -5.82
CA ARG A 142 -2.23 -18.47 -4.48
C ARG A 142 -1.77 -19.74 -3.76
N ARG A 143 -2.60 -20.80 -3.77
CA ARG A 143 -2.27 -22.08 -3.13
C ARG A 143 -1.05 -22.74 -3.78
N GLU A 144 -0.97 -22.68 -5.09
CA GLU A 144 0.15 -23.21 -5.86
C GLU A 144 1.45 -22.46 -5.54
N PHE A 145 1.40 -21.15 -5.54
CA PHE A 145 2.52 -20.28 -5.14
C PHE A 145 3.00 -20.59 -3.72
N SER A 146 2.08 -20.67 -2.76
CA SER A 146 2.41 -20.97 -1.37
C SER A 146 3.03 -22.35 -1.22
N ARG A 147 2.51 -23.36 -1.91
CA ARG A 147 3.05 -24.74 -1.89
C ARG A 147 4.44 -24.81 -2.52
N ARG A 148 4.62 -24.16 -3.68
CA ARG A 148 5.87 -24.19 -4.45
C ARG A 148 7.00 -23.44 -3.75
N PHE A 149 6.73 -22.25 -3.24
CA PHE A 149 7.75 -21.34 -2.72
C PHE A 149 7.81 -21.27 -1.19
N ARG A 150 6.87 -21.89 -0.48
CA ARG A 150 6.71 -21.81 0.99
C ARG A 150 6.60 -20.37 1.49
N ILE A 151 5.97 -19.51 0.70
CA ILE A 151 5.66 -18.13 1.01
C ILE A 151 4.16 -18.05 1.23
N ASN A 152 3.74 -17.62 2.42
CA ASN A 152 2.33 -17.36 2.68
C ASN A 152 2.02 -15.92 2.28
N ALA A 153 1.38 -15.77 1.12
CA ALA A 153 0.91 -14.47 0.64
C ALA A 153 -0.61 -14.49 0.50
N GLU A 154 -1.27 -13.43 0.96
CA GLU A 154 -2.70 -13.28 0.82
C GLU A 154 -3.06 -12.58 -0.48
N ARG A 155 -4.16 -13.00 -1.09
CA ARG A 155 -4.67 -12.37 -2.31
C ARG A 155 -5.46 -11.12 -1.93
N ILE A 156 -5.05 -9.97 -2.46
CA ILE A 156 -5.82 -8.73 -2.38
C ILE A 156 -7.08 -8.90 -3.24
N PRO A 157 -8.29 -8.65 -2.70
CA PRO A 157 -9.51 -8.68 -3.49
C PRO A 157 -9.43 -7.73 -4.68
N PHE A 158 -9.99 -8.14 -5.79
CA PHE A 158 -10.04 -7.28 -6.96
C PHE A 158 -10.99 -6.11 -6.71
N SER A 159 -10.50 -4.91 -6.90
CA SER A 159 -11.32 -3.70 -6.96
C SER A 159 -10.80 -2.81 -8.10
N ALA A 160 -11.68 -2.48 -9.03
CA ALA A 160 -11.36 -1.54 -10.10
C ALA A 160 -11.32 -0.08 -9.59
N ASP A 161 -12.03 0.18 -8.51
CA ASP A 161 -12.13 1.48 -7.87
C ASP A 161 -11.53 1.43 -6.46
N ALA A 162 -10.40 2.10 -6.29
CA ALA A 162 -9.68 2.14 -5.01
C ALA A 162 -10.42 2.92 -3.90
N PHE A 163 -11.44 3.69 -4.25
CA PHE A 163 -12.24 4.46 -3.28
C PHE A 163 -13.44 3.70 -2.76
N SER A 164 -13.87 2.64 -3.46
CA SER A 164 -15.03 1.83 -3.07
C SER A 164 -14.60 0.65 -2.21
N VAL A 165 -15.00 0.66 -0.94
CA VAL A 165 -14.79 -0.46 -0.03
C VAL A 165 -15.93 -1.46 -0.18
N THR A 166 -15.74 -2.48 -1.02
CA THR A 166 -16.69 -3.60 -1.13
C THR A 166 -16.70 -4.44 0.15
N LYS A 167 -17.73 -5.28 0.31
CA LYS A 167 -17.79 -6.21 1.45
C LYS A 167 -16.55 -7.12 1.51
N GLU A 168 -16.14 -7.66 0.37
CA GLU A 168 -14.94 -8.52 0.27
C GLU A 168 -13.66 -7.76 0.69
N CYS A 169 -13.50 -6.52 0.23
CA CYS A 169 -12.39 -5.67 0.64
C CYS A 169 -12.43 -5.36 2.15
N GLY A 170 -13.62 -5.07 2.70
CA GLY A 170 -13.79 -4.81 4.13
C GLY A 170 -13.40 -6.02 4.99
N GLU A 171 -13.87 -7.22 4.65
CA GLU A 171 -13.52 -8.47 5.33
C GLU A 171 -12.00 -8.79 5.21
N PHE A 172 -11.41 -8.50 4.05
CA PHE A 172 -9.98 -8.64 3.84
C PHE A 172 -9.18 -7.70 4.75
N PHE A 173 -9.49 -6.41 4.75
CA PHE A 173 -8.79 -5.44 5.60
C PHE A 173 -8.96 -5.74 7.09
N GLN A 174 -10.15 -6.14 7.52
CA GLN A 174 -10.39 -6.54 8.91
C GLN A 174 -9.50 -7.71 9.34
N ARG A 175 -9.15 -8.61 8.42
CA ARG A 175 -8.30 -9.76 8.71
C ARG A 175 -6.81 -9.42 8.77
N ILE A 176 -6.34 -8.47 7.95
CA ILE A 176 -4.91 -8.12 7.89
C ILE A 176 -4.50 -7.00 8.85
N LEU A 177 -5.45 -6.23 9.36
CA LEU A 177 -5.24 -5.15 10.34
C LEU A 177 -5.44 -5.62 11.77
#